data_ffd25b415596074a18d8390ef125300e
#
_entry.id   ffd25b415596074a18d8390ef125300e
#
_cell.length_a   1.000
_cell.length_b   1.000
_cell.length_c   1.000
_cell.angle_alpha   90.00
_cell.angle_beta   90.00
_cell.angle_gamma   90.00
#
_symmetry.space_group_name_H-M   'P 1'
#
loop_
_entity.id
_entity.type
_entity.pdbx_description
1 polymer ?
#
loop_
_entity_poly.entity_id
_entity_poly.type
_entity_poly.pdbx_seq_one_letter_code
_entity_poly.pdbx_strand_id
1 'polypeptide(L)'
;MKTRAMKVLAMMGLVVGVWAIVAAAGGMDGKPSVATLPPVVVKTIPQSGDTAVDAKSVKEIRVTFSKKMTDKTWSWSQISNDTFPKVTGDIRYDKDGMTCICPVELEPGKTYVSWLNSERFHNFKDADGQPAVPYLLVFETK
;
A
#
# COMPACT_ATOMS: atom_id res chain seq x y z
N MET A 1 32.13 35.91 72.40
CA MET A 1 32.33 34.59 71.73
C MET A 1 31.65 34.63 70.38
N LYS A 2 32.39 34.51 69.28
CA LYS A 2 31.87 34.68 67.91
C LYS A 2 31.57 33.31 67.37
N THR A 3 30.31 32.97 67.12
CA THR A 3 29.87 31.75 66.41
C THR A 3 29.74 32.06 64.92
N ARG A 4 30.61 31.47 64.11
CA ARG A 4 30.56 31.53 62.64
C ARG A 4 29.46 30.66 62.11
N ALA A 5 28.47 31.19 61.42
CA ALA A 5 27.51 30.46 60.67
C ALA A 5 28.11 30.03 59.32
N MET A 6 28.15 28.74 59.10
CA MET A 6 28.61 28.13 57.88
C MET A 6 27.46 28.04 56.89
N LYS A 7 27.56 28.80 55.79
CA LYS A 7 26.59 28.73 54.68
C LYS A 7 26.82 27.49 53.87
N VAL A 8 25.91 26.55 53.90
CA VAL A 8 25.88 25.43 52.98
C VAL A 8 25.24 25.90 51.69
N LEU A 9 26.02 25.93 50.63
CA LEU A 9 25.56 26.25 49.29
C LEU A 9 25.06 24.92 48.66
N ALA A 10 23.73 24.77 48.55
CA ALA A 10 23.14 23.64 47.85
C ALA A 10 23.25 23.89 46.33
N MET A 11 24.11 23.16 45.68
CA MET A 11 24.21 23.12 44.22
C MET A 11 23.09 22.23 43.69
N MET A 12 22.00 22.84 43.17
CA MET A 12 20.96 22.13 42.41
C MET A 12 21.51 21.84 41.03
N GLY A 13 21.93 20.58 40.82
CA GLY A 13 22.28 20.06 39.53
C GLY A 13 21.04 19.88 38.67
N LEU A 14 20.93 20.66 37.61
CA LEU A 14 19.93 20.52 36.58
C LEU A 14 20.28 19.34 35.73
N VAL A 15 19.63 18.19 35.96
CA VAL A 15 19.74 17.00 35.06
C VAL A 15 18.85 17.28 33.87
N VAL A 16 19.43 17.78 32.79
CA VAL A 16 18.77 17.84 31.48
C VAL A 16 18.75 16.42 30.93
N GLY A 17 17.62 15.75 31.12
CA GLY A 17 17.36 14.46 30.49
C GLY A 17 17.23 14.66 28.98
N VAL A 18 18.27 14.30 28.25
CA VAL A 18 18.19 14.17 26.79
C VAL A 18 17.37 12.93 26.51
N TRP A 19 16.10 13.12 26.21
CA TRP A 19 15.27 12.07 25.64
C TRP A 19 15.72 11.88 24.19
N ALA A 20 16.57 10.90 23.98
CA ALA A 20 16.85 10.38 22.65
C ALA A 20 15.55 9.77 22.11
N ILE A 21 14.89 10.48 21.22
CA ILE A 21 13.86 9.89 20.36
C ILE A 21 14.60 8.93 19.44
N VAL A 22 14.65 7.66 19.84
CA VAL A 22 15.02 6.59 18.92
C VAL A 22 13.84 6.49 17.95
N ALA A 23 13.94 7.20 16.84
CA ALA A 23 13.16 6.87 15.67
C ALA A 23 13.56 5.43 15.31
N ALA A 24 12.68 4.49 15.60
CA ALA A 24 12.77 3.14 15.05
C ALA A 24 12.56 3.26 13.54
N ALA A 25 13.58 3.69 12.82
CA ALA A 25 13.75 3.31 11.44
C ALA A 25 13.87 1.79 11.48
N GLY A 26 12.80 1.09 11.13
CA GLY A 26 12.85 -0.34 10.88
C GLY A 26 13.94 -0.57 9.84
N GLY A 27 15.16 -0.80 10.31
CA GLY A 27 16.28 -1.10 9.45
C GLY A 27 15.93 -2.38 8.70
N MET A 28 15.92 -2.32 7.38
CA MET A 28 15.98 -3.51 6.56
C MET A 28 17.36 -4.11 6.75
N ASP A 29 17.52 -4.93 7.80
CA ASP A 29 18.77 -5.64 8.10
C ASP A 29 19.08 -6.74 7.06
N GLY A 30 18.34 -6.78 5.96
CA GLY A 30 18.46 -7.74 4.89
C GLY A 30 18.88 -7.12 3.57
N LYS A 31 19.64 -7.89 2.78
CA LYS A 31 19.92 -7.53 1.38
C LYS A 31 18.59 -7.33 0.62
N PRO A 32 18.42 -6.23 -0.16
CA PRO A 32 17.20 -6.03 -0.94
C PRO A 32 16.90 -7.23 -1.85
N SER A 33 15.66 -7.72 -1.78
CA SER A 33 15.19 -8.87 -2.57
C SER A 33 13.67 -8.77 -2.75
N VAL A 34 13.10 -9.60 -3.64
CA VAL A 34 11.65 -9.70 -3.78
C VAL A 34 10.97 -10.09 -2.46
N ALA A 35 11.64 -10.89 -1.63
CA ALA A 35 11.10 -11.31 -0.33
C ALA A 35 11.11 -10.19 0.71
N THR A 36 12.16 -9.36 0.73
CA THR A 36 12.35 -8.32 1.77
C THR A 36 11.73 -6.98 1.43
N LEU A 37 11.50 -6.69 0.14
CA LEU A 37 10.88 -5.45 -0.30
C LEU A 37 9.34 -5.54 -0.32
N PRO A 38 8.62 -4.41 -0.25
CA PRO A 38 7.17 -4.39 -0.41
C PRO A 38 6.71 -5.05 -1.71
N PRO A 39 5.49 -5.64 -1.77
CA PRO A 39 4.94 -6.14 -3.02
C PRO A 39 4.80 -5.01 -4.06
N VAL A 40 5.04 -5.35 -5.32
CA VAL A 40 4.79 -4.47 -6.46
C VAL A 40 3.86 -5.17 -7.46
N VAL A 41 3.08 -4.38 -8.21
CA VAL A 41 2.30 -4.91 -9.33
C VAL A 41 3.25 -5.26 -10.47
N VAL A 42 3.19 -6.49 -10.93
CA VAL A 42 4.05 -6.99 -12.03
C VAL A 42 3.28 -7.25 -13.31
N LYS A 43 1.95 -7.38 -13.23
CA LYS A 43 1.08 -7.60 -14.40
C LYS A 43 -0.34 -7.18 -14.10
N THR A 44 -1.02 -6.61 -15.10
CA THR A 44 -2.47 -6.37 -15.08
C THR A 44 -3.12 -6.91 -16.34
N ILE A 45 -4.39 -7.31 -16.23
CA ILE A 45 -5.28 -7.63 -17.33
C ILE A 45 -6.60 -6.92 -17.07
N PRO A 46 -7.03 -5.97 -17.90
CA PRO A 46 -6.30 -5.39 -19.04
C PRO A 46 -4.93 -4.83 -18.67
N GLN A 47 -4.03 -4.75 -19.66
CA GLN A 47 -2.72 -4.15 -19.44
C GLN A 47 -2.90 -2.64 -19.18
N SER A 48 -2.19 -2.10 -18.20
CA SER A 48 -2.18 -0.66 -17.96
C SER A 48 -1.60 0.08 -19.17
N GLY A 49 -2.30 1.11 -19.65
CA GLY A 49 -1.96 1.85 -20.86
C GLY A 49 -2.57 1.30 -22.15
N ASP A 50 -3.31 0.20 -22.11
CA ASP A 50 -4.04 -0.30 -23.29
C ASP A 50 -5.20 0.65 -23.62
N THR A 51 -5.28 1.09 -24.87
CA THR A 51 -6.30 2.02 -25.39
C THR A 51 -7.34 1.36 -26.28
N ALA A 52 -7.31 0.04 -26.43
CA ALA A 52 -8.15 -0.71 -27.35
C ALA A 52 -8.78 -1.97 -26.74
N VAL A 53 -9.02 -1.94 -25.43
CA VAL A 53 -9.62 -3.06 -24.69
C VAL A 53 -11.04 -3.34 -25.18
N ASP A 54 -11.35 -4.58 -25.51
CA ASP A 54 -12.72 -4.99 -25.84
C ASP A 54 -13.56 -5.12 -24.57
N ALA A 55 -14.45 -4.14 -24.34
CA ALA A 55 -15.31 -4.09 -23.15
C ALA A 55 -16.20 -5.34 -22.99
N LYS A 56 -16.60 -5.99 -24.09
CA LYS A 56 -17.48 -7.16 -24.05
C LYS A 56 -16.76 -8.42 -23.64
N SER A 57 -15.47 -8.53 -23.98
CA SER A 57 -14.65 -9.72 -23.68
C SER A 57 -14.07 -9.71 -22.27
N VAL A 58 -13.85 -8.54 -21.68
CA VAL A 58 -13.29 -8.42 -20.33
C VAL A 58 -14.40 -8.52 -19.28
N LYS A 59 -14.39 -9.58 -18.50
CA LYS A 59 -15.34 -9.83 -17.40
C LYS A 59 -14.71 -9.69 -16.01
N GLU A 60 -13.41 -9.58 -15.94
CA GLU A 60 -12.68 -9.40 -14.70
C GLU A 60 -11.39 -8.61 -14.95
N ILE A 61 -11.00 -7.81 -13.97
CA ILE A 61 -9.67 -7.20 -13.92
C ILE A 61 -8.81 -8.09 -13.05
N ARG A 62 -7.61 -8.42 -13.52
CA ARG A 62 -6.64 -9.25 -12.81
C ARG A 62 -5.38 -8.43 -12.53
N VAL A 63 -4.92 -8.48 -11.30
CA VAL A 63 -3.71 -7.80 -10.85
C VAL A 63 -2.79 -8.80 -10.19
N THR A 64 -1.60 -9.00 -10.74
CA THR A 64 -0.59 -9.92 -10.21
C THR A 64 0.50 -9.14 -9.50
N PHE A 65 0.79 -9.54 -8.28
CA PHE A 65 1.84 -8.97 -7.44
C PHE A 65 3.12 -9.80 -7.49
N SER A 66 4.24 -9.20 -7.11
CA SER A 66 5.57 -9.82 -7.11
C SER A 66 5.73 -10.96 -6.10
N LYS A 67 4.81 -11.10 -5.14
CA LYS A 67 4.82 -12.14 -4.12
C LYS A 67 3.40 -12.42 -3.60
N LYS A 68 3.25 -13.45 -2.75
CA LYS A 68 1.97 -13.82 -2.16
C LYS A 68 1.43 -12.71 -1.28
N MET A 69 0.13 -12.47 -1.42
CA MET A 69 -0.63 -11.49 -0.68
C MET A 69 -1.48 -12.17 0.40
N THR A 70 -1.82 -11.43 1.43
CA THR A 70 -2.76 -11.90 2.45
C THR A 70 -4.17 -11.92 1.88
N ASP A 71 -4.84 -13.07 2.01
CA ASP A 71 -6.22 -13.24 1.53
C ASP A 71 -7.17 -12.23 2.19
N LYS A 72 -8.20 -11.82 1.45
CA LYS A 72 -9.21 -10.83 1.88
C LYS A 72 -8.62 -9.44 2.20
N THR A 73 -7.44 -9.14 1.69
CA THR A 73 -6.84 -7.80 1.79
C THR A 73 -6.74 -7.18 0.41
N TRP A 74 -7.44 -6.07 0.20
CA TRP A 74 -7.39 -5.27 -1.03
C TRP A 74 -7.85 -3.84 -0.79
N SER A 75 -7.35 -2.94 -1.62
CA SER A 75 -7.80 -1.55 -1.73
C SER A 75 -7.86 -1.16 -3.20
N TRP A 76 -9.06 -1.23 -3.75
CA TRP A 76 -9.39 -0.68 -5.05
C TRP A 76 -10.01 0.70 -4.83
N SER A 77 -9.31 1.76 -5.21
CA SER A 77 -9.76 3.12 -4.95
C SER A 77 -10.07 3.85 -6.25
N GLN A 78 -11.23 4.51 -6.27
CA GLN A 78 -11.68 5.30 -7.41
C GLN A 78 -11.10 6.72 -7.37
N ILE A 79 -10.90 7.31 -8.54
CA ILE A 79 -10.65 8.75 -8.70
C ILE A 79 -11.99 9.46 -8.86
N SER A 80 -12.89 8.89 -9.67
CA SER A 80 -14.26 9.36 -9.86
C SER A 80 -15.20 8.18 -10.11
N ASN A 81 -16.49 8.39 -9.95
CA ASN A 81 -17.50 7.36 -10.23
C ASN A 81 -17.52 6.97 -11.72
N ASP A 82 -17.25 7.93 -12.60
CA ASP A 82 -17.32 7.71 -14.05
C ASP A 82 -16.18 6.87 -14.59
N THR A 83 -15.05 6.85 -13.90
CA THR A 83 -13.84 6.13 -14.30
C THR A 83 -13.63 4.81 -13.55
N PHE A 84 -14.44 4.54 -12.53
CA PHE A 84 -14.33 3.29 -11.78
C PHE A 84 -15.20 2.21 -12.42
N PRO A 85 -14.70 0.97 -12.62
CA PRO A 85 -15.48 -0.09 -13.23
C PRO A 85 -16.63 -0.54 -12.31
N LYS A 86 -17.74 -0.93 -12.89
CA LYS A 86 -18.83 -1.56 -12.15
C LYS A 86 -18.40 -2.96 -11.70
N VAL A 87 -18.26 -3.13 -10.39
CA VAL A 87 -17.94 -4.44 -9.78
C VAL A 87 -19.20 -5.31 -9.77
N THR A 88 -19.10 -6.53 -10.29
CA THR A 88 -20.23 -7.45 -10.49
C THR A 88 -20.20 -8.70 -9.64
N GLY A 89 -19.17 -8.88 -8.82
CA GLY A 89 -19.04 -10.06 -7.96
C GLY A 89 -17.96 -9.88 -6.91
N ASP A 90 -17.69 -10.96 -6.18
CA ASP A 90 -16.73 -10.94 -5.08
C ASP A 90 -15.29 -10.81 -5.57
N ILE A 91 -14.57 -9.85 -4.99
CA ILE A 91 -13.14 -9.72 -5.18
C ILE A 91 -12.47 -10.89 -4.46
N ARG A 92 -11.48 -11.49 -5.08
CA ARG A 92 -10.79 -12.68 -4.54
C ARG A 92 -9.36 -12.78 -5.04
N TYR A 93 -8.55 -13.57 -4.36
CA TYR A 93 -7.27 -14.02 -4.88
C TYR A 93 -7.41 -15.34 -5.63
N ASP A 94 -6.59 -15.52 -6.65
CA ASP A 94 -6.43 -16.80 -7.36
C ASP A 94 -5.66 -17.80 -6.46
N LYS A 95 -5.63 -19.07 -6.88
CA LYS A 95 -4.95 -20.15 -6.15
C LYS A 95 -3.46 -19.93 -5.90
N ASP A 96 -2.83 -19.09 -6.74
CA ASP A 96 -1.43 -18.70 -6.55
C ASP A 96 -1.21 -17.77 -5.34
N GLY A 97 -2.29 -17.11 -4.83
CA GLY A 97 -2.24 -16.12 -3.79
C GLY A 97 -1.54 -14.82 -4.20
N MET A 98 -1.16 -14.67 -5.47
CA MET A 98 -0.46 -13.51 -6.01
C MET A 98 -1.34 -12.66 -6.90
N THR A 99 -2.40 -13.22 -7.46
CA THR A 99 -3.29 -12.56 -8.42
C THR A 99 -4.63 -12.23 -7.78
N CYS A 100 -4.91 -10.95 -7.60
CA CYS A 100 -6.22 -10.45 -7.18
C CYS A 100 -7.12 -10.30 -8.40
N ILE A 101 -8.36 -10.80 -8.28
CA ILE A 101 -9.37 -10.83 -9.34
C ILE A 101 -10.55 -9.98 -8.90
N CYS A 102 -10.90 -8.98 -9.69
CA CYS A 102 -12.07 -8.12 -9.51
C CYS A 102 -13.04 -8.36 -10.67
N PRO A 103 -14.18 -9.05 -10.46
CA PRO A 103 -15.20 -9.22 -11.49
C PRO A 103 -15.85 -7.87 -11.83
N VAL A 104 -15.92 -7.54 -13.13
CA VAL A 104 -16.40 -6.24 -13.60
C VAL A 104 -17.29 -6.36 -14.83
N GLU A 105 -18.09 -5.32 -15.04
CA GLU A 105 -18.76 -5.02 -16.29
C GLU A 105 -18.20 -3.70 -16.83
N LEU A 106 -17.71 -3.73 -18.05
CA LEU A 106 -17.14 -2.58 -18.74
C LEU A 106 -18.07 -2.10 -19.86
N GLU A 107 -18.08 -0.80 -20.08
CA GLU A 107 -18.77 -0.15 -21.19
C GLU A 107 -17.77 0.23 -22.28
N PRO A 108 -18.15 0.19 -23.56
CA PRO A 108 -17.29 0.64 -24.65
C PRO A 108 -17.09 2.15 -24.65
N GLY A 109 -15.93 2.61 -25.15
CA GLY A 109 -15.62 4.01 -25.32
C GLY A 109 -15.35 4.77 -24.01
N LYS A 110 -14.91 4.05 -22.95
CA LYS A 110 -14.63 4.64 -21.65
C LYS A 110 -13.17 4.50 -21.24
N THR A 111 -12.70 5.47 -20.46
CA THR A 111 -11.43 5.39 -19.72
C THR A 111 -11.70 4.88 -18.31
N TYR A 112 -11.03 3.82 -17.92
CA TYR A 112 -11.10 3.26 -16.57
C TYR A 112 -9.82 3.55 -15.80
N VAL A 113 -9.98 4.00 -14.55
CA VAL A 113 -8.87 4.37 -13.66
C VAL A 113 -9.13 3.82 -12.27
N SER A 114 -8.17 3.08 -11.74
CA SER A 114 -8.25 2.55 -10.38
C SER A 114 -6.88 2.62 -9.69
N TRP A 115 -6.84 3.11 -8.46
CA TRP A 115 -5.68 2.96 -7.60
C TRP A 115 -5.70 1.58 -6.92
N LEU A 116 -4.60 0.88 -6.99
CA LEU A 116 -4.30 -0.34 -6.23
C LEU A 116 -3.38 0.07 -5.08
N ASN A 117 -3.92 0.17 -3.90
CA ASN A 117 -3.41 0.99 -2.81
C ASN A 117 -3.29 2.48 -3.21
N SER A 118 -3.25 3.34 -2.23
CA SER A 118 -3.06 4.79 -2.39
C SER A 118 -2.45 5.33 -1.10
N GLU A 119 -2.18 6.61 -1.01
CA GLU A 119 -1.71 7.24 0.23
C GLU A 119 -2.69 7.08 1.41
N ARG A 120 -3.98 6.88 1.13
CA ARG A 120 -5.03 6.74 2.16
C ARG A 120 -5.41 5.30 2.45
N PHE A 121 -5.25 4.39 1.50
CA PHE A 121 -5.72 3.00 1.60
C PHE A 121 -4.61 2.03 1.24
N HIS A 122 -4.21 1.19 2.20
CA HIS A 122 -3.02 0.34 2.11
C HIS A 122 -3.35 -1.12 2.42
N ASN A 123 -4.51 -1.63 1.94
CA ASN A 123 -4.97 -2.96 2.32
C ASN A 123 -4.50 -4.09 1.40
N PHE A 124 -3.94 -3.80 0.21
CA PHE A 124 -3.15 -4.83 -0.48
C PHE A 124 -1.86 -5.03 0.32
N LYS A 125 -1.76 -6.15 1.04
CA LYS A 125 -0.63 -6.47 1.93
C LYS A 125 -0.13 -7.88 1.70
N ASP A 126 1.18 -8.08 1.86
CA ASP A 126 1.77 -9.41 1.89
C ASP A 126 1.55 -10.12 3.24
N ALA A 127 2.09 -11.35 3.37
CA ALA A 127 1.97 -12.16 4.57
C ALA A 127 2.67 -11.53 5.79
N ASP A 128 3.63 -10.65 5.58
CA ASP A 128 4.34 -9.91 6.64
C ASP A 128 3.65 -8.60 7.00
N GLY A 129 2.51 -8.30 6.37
CA GLY A 129 1.73 -7.08 6.58
C GLY A 129 2.30 -5.86 5.87
N GLN A 130 3.29 -6.01 4.99
CA GLN A 130 3.83 -4.91 4.20
C GLN A 130 2.84 -4.52 3.10
N PRO A 131 2.41 -3.24 3.03
CA PRO A 131 1.54 -2.80 1.96
C PRO A 131 2.28 -2.80 0.62
N ALA A 132 1.56 -3.20 -0.44
CA ALA A 132 2.06 -3.06 -1.80
C ALA A 132 2.29 -1.59 -2.15
N VAL A 133 3.30 -1.35 -2.97
CA VAL A 133 3.55 -0.02 -3.53
C VAL A 133 2.31 0.43 -4.30
N PRO A 134 1.81 1.66 -4.10
CA PRO A 134 0.67 2.18 -4.85
C PRO A 134 0.88 2.09 -6.36
N TYR A 135 -0.15 1.66 -7.07
CA TYR A 135 -0.12 1.48 -8.52
C TYR A 135 -1.39 2.05 -9.16
N LEU A 136 -1.22 2.88 -10.18
CA LEU A 136 -2.33 3.42 -10.94
C LEU A 136 -2.58 2.54 -12.18
N LEU A 137 -3.71 1.85 -12.19
CA LEU A 137 -4.20 1.11 -13.34
C LEU A 137 -5.04 2.05 -14.21
N VAL A 138 -4.68 2.20 -15.48
CA VAL A 138 -5.42 3.00 -16.46
C VAL A 138 -5.52 2.23 -17.76
N PHE A 139 -6.71 2.13 -18.33
CA PHE A 139 -6.92 1.59 -19.68
C PHE A 139 -8.17 2.19 -20.31
N GLU A 140 -8.29 2.06 -21.63
CA GLU A 140 -9.45 2.54 -22.40
C GLU A 140 -10.11 1.41 -23.16
N THR A 141 -11.43 1.44 -23.24
CA THR A 141 -12.23 0.49 -24.01
C THR A 141 -12.62 1.06 -25.37
N LYS A 142 -12.72 0.21 -26.37
CA LYS A 142 -13.24 0.52 -27.70
C LYS A 142 -14.66 0.04 -27.88
#